data_cf7672bd0cd5be62b4caf4f7bdc8422a
#
_entry.id   cf7672bd0cd5be62b4caf4f7bdc8422a
#
_cell.length_a   1.000
_cell.length_b   1.000
_cell.length_c   1.000
_cell.angle_alpha   90.00
_cell.angle_beta   90.00
_cell.angle_gamma   90.00
#
_symmetry.space_group_name_H-M   'P 1'
#
loop_
_entity.id
_entity.type
_entity.pdbx_description
1 polymer ?
#
loop_
_entity_poly.entity_id
_entity_poly.type
_entity_poly.pdbx_seq_one_letter_code
_entity_poly.pdbx_strand_id
1 'polypeptide(L)'
;AMTIYHMPIYKKLKELLETGVLGKVNLITMNFGSFKEYDMNNRFFNRNLAGGAMLDIGVYALSFIRWFMDSKPDQLLSQVKAAPTGVDEQAGLLLMNPEGQMATVMLSLHSKQPKKGMISCEKGYIEIMEYPRAWEARITYVETGDTEVVRAGENADALAYELADMEKAIAGDEECMHFEYTKDVMDMMTEFRKS
;
A
#
# COMPACT_ATOMS: atom_id res chain seq x y z
N ALA A 1 -10.62 -3.80 8.00
CA ALA A 1 -9.39 -3.60 8.74
C ALA A 1 -8.19 -3.67 7.79
N MET A 2 -7.20 -2.86 8.02
CA MET A 2 -6.03 -2.75 7.14
C MET A 2 -4.77 -2.86 7.98
N THR A 3 -4.18 -4.06 8.01
CA THR A 3 -3.01 -4.37 8.85
C THR A 3 -1.84 -3.40 8.69
N ILE A 4 -1.65 -2.81 7.49
CA ILE A 4 -0.59 -1.83 7.23
C ILE A 4 -0.58 -0.71 8.27
N TYR A 5 -1.72 -0.16 8.65
CA TYR A 5 -1.81 0.96 9.58
C TYR A 5 -1.42 0.60 11.02
N HIS A 6 -1.42 -0.69 11.34
CA HIS A 6 -1.21 -1.21 12.70
C HIS A 6 0.16 -1.86 12.90
N MET A 7 0.85 -2.24 11.80
CA MET A 7 2.17 -2.85 11.91
C MET A 7 3.21 -1.89 12.48
N PRO A 8 3.98 -2.30 13.50
CA PRO A 8 4.99 -1.45 14.15
C PRO A 8 6.04 -0.90 13.20
N ILE A 9 6.42 -1.64 12.15
CA ILE A 9 7.40 -1.18 11.17
C ILE A 9 6.94 0.11 10.47
N TYR A 10 5.67 0.23 10.10
CA TYR A 10 5.17 1.40 9.38
C TYR A 10 5.12 2.65 10.26
N LYS A 11 4.76 2.49 11.55
CA LYS A 11 4.82 3.57 12.55
C LYS A 11 6.26 4.07 12.70
N LYS A 12 7.21 3.14 12.86
CA LYS A 12 8.65 3.46 12.99
C LYS A 12 9.23 4.13 11.73
N LEU A 13 8.83 3.70 10.53
CA LEU A 13 9.28 4.31 9.29
C LEU A 13 8.69 5.71 9.10
N LYS A 14 7.44 5.94 9.52
CA LYS A 14 6.82 7.26 9.50
C LYS A 14 7.56 8.23 10.43
N GLU A 15 7.83 7.81 11.67
CA GLU A 15 8.64 8.57 12.62
C GLU A 15 10.02 8.91 12.05
N LEU A 16 10.69 7.95 11.38
CA LEU A 16 11.98 8.18 10.72
C LEU A 16 11.87 9.26 9.63
N LEU A 17 10.86 9.19 8.77
CA LEU A 17 10.65 10.18 7.70
C LEU A 17 10.39 11.57 8.28
N GLU A 18 9.64 11.67 9.38
CA GLU A 18 9.36 12.92 10.10
C GLU A 18 10.62 13.58 10.69
N THR A 19 11.68 12.82 10.97
CA THR A 19 12.99 13.42 11.37
C THR A 19 13.64 14.23 10.25
N GLY A 20 13.23 14.04 8.99
CA GLY A 20 13.81 14.67 7.82
C GLY A 20 15.17 14.12 7.40
N VAL A 21 15.66 13.05 8.02
CA VAL A 21 17.00 12.46 7.68
C VAL A 21 17.09 12.02 6.21
N LEU A 22 15.99 11.55 5.64
CA LEU A 22 15.91 11.17 4.22
C LEU A 22 15.42 12.31 3.31
N GLY A 23 15.12 13.50 3.85
CA GLY A 23 14.47 14.58 3.11
C GLY A 23 13.01 14.26 2.79
N LYS A 24 12.44 14.96 1.80
CA LYS A 24 11.04 14.79 1.40
C LYS A 24 10.83 13.49 0.63
N VAL A 25 9.66 12.88 0.85
CA VAL A 25 9.17 11.80 -0.01
C VAL A 25 8.72 12.41 -1.33
N ASN A 26 9.23 11.88 -2.46
CA ASN A 26 8.88 12.37 -3.79
C ASN A 26 8.11 11.33 -4.61
N LEU A 27 8.47 10.04 -4.49
CA LEU A 27 7.92 8.98 -5.31
C LEU A 27 7.70 7.70 -4.50
N ILE A 28 6.55 7.04 -4.73
CA ILE A 28 6.25 5.71 -4.17
C ILE A 28 5.99 4.73 -5.31
N THR A 29 6.60 3.57 -5.28
CA THR A 29 6.40 2.51 -6.29
C THR A 29 5.90 1.24 -5.62
N MET A 30 4.80 0.68 -6.12
CA MET A 30 4.14 -0.50 -5.56
C MET A 30 3.94 -1.59 -6.60
N ASN A 31 4.32 -2.82 -6.25
CA ASN A 31 4.07 -4.01 -7.06
C ASN A 31 3.35 -5.08 -6.25
N PHE A 32 2.35 -5.72 -6.84
CA PHE A 32 1.75 -6.92 -6.28
C PHE A 32 1.21 -7.83 -7.39
N GLY A 33 1.86 -8.97 -7.62
CA GLY A 33 1.39 -10.01 -8.50
C GLY A 33 1.10 -11.29 -7.74
N SER A 34 -0.16 -11.74 -7.77
CA SER A 34 -0.61 -12.97 -7.14
C SER A 34 -1.19 -13.90 -8.20
N PHE A 35 -0.34 -14.75 -8.79
CA PHE A 35 -0.81 -15.66 -9.84
C PHE A 35 -1.98 -16.52 -9.33
N LYS A 36 -3.09 -16.46 -10.05
CA LYS A 36 -4.29 -17.28 -9.90
C LYS A 36 -4.57 -17.96 -11.24
N GLU A 37 -4.91 -19.24 -11.19
CA GLU A 37 -5.46 -19.93 -12.36
C GLU A 37 -6.83 -19.34 -12.71
N TYR A 38 -7.16 -19.36 -14.02
CA TYR A 38 -8.48 -18.95 -14.45
C TYR A 38 -9.54 -19.96 -14.01
N ASP A 39 -10.29 -19.54 -13.02
CA ASP A 39 -11.54 -20.19 -12.63
C ASP A 39 -12.59 -19.09 -12.48
N MET A 40 -13.52 -19.04 -13.42
CA MET A 40 -14.57 -18.02 -13.46
C MET A 40 -15.58 -18.15 -12.32
N ASN A 41 -15.60 -19.27 -11.61
CA ASN A 41 -16.40 -19.46 -10.41
C ASN A 41 -15.68 -19.02 -9.15
N ASN A 42 -14.36 -18.86 -9.20
CA ASN A 42 -13.58 -18.37 -8.07
C ASN A 42 -13.82 -16.88 -7.85
N ARG A 43 -13.82 -16.43 -6.59
CA ARG A 43 -14.03 -15.03 -6.22
C ARG A 43 -13.08 -14.07 -6.95
N PHE A 44 -11.85 -14.47 -7.26
CA PHE A 44 -10.85 -13.60 -7.89
C PHE A 44 -11.26 -13.11 -9.29
N PHE A 45 -11.98 -13.93 -10.04
CA PHE A 45 -12.43 -13.60 -11.39
C PHE A 45 -13.95 -13.47 -11.50
N ASN A 46 -14.69 -13.51 -10.39
CA ASN A 46 -16.14 -13.42 -10.40
C ASN A 46 -16.60 -12.02 -9.96
N ARG A 47 -17.22 -11.28 -10.90
CA ARG A 47 -17.73 -9.93 -10.66
C ARG A 47 -18.74 -9.86 -9.50
N ASN A 48 -19.59 -10.89 -9.37
CA ASN A 48 -20.63 -10.93 -8.32
C ASN A 48 -20.05 -11.20 -6.92
N LEU A 49 -18.80 -11.64 -6.85
CA LEU A 49 -18.06 -11.90 -5.61
C LEU A 49 -16.98 -10.85 -5.35
N ALA A 50 -17.13 -9.66 -5.94
CA ALA A 50 -16.17 -8.55 -5.83
C ALA A 50 -14.75 -8.95 -6.31
N GLY A 51 -14.68 -9.67 -7.43
CA GLY A 51 -13.41 -10.05 -8.05
C GLY A 51 -12.68 -8.87 -8.68
N GLY A 52 -11.43 -9.08 -9.03
CA GLY A 52 -10.53 -8.11 -9.66
C GLY A 52 -9.30 -7.80 -8.81
N ALA A 53 -8.22 -7.42 -9.47
CA ALA A 53 -6.93 -7.13 -8.84
C ALA A 53 -7.02 -5.92 -7.90
N MET A 54 -7.77 -4.89 -8.27
CA MET A 54 -7.93 -3.69 -7.44
C MET A 54 -8.62 -4.01 -6.12
N LEU A 55 -9.71 -4.77 -6.15
CA LEU A 55 -10.46 -5.10 -4.94
C LEU A 55 -9.73 -6.12 -4.05
N ASP A 56 -9.00 -7.07 -4.64
CA ASP A 56 -8.32 -8.11 -3.86
C ASP A 56 -6.97 -7.67 -3.31
N ILE A 57 -6.14 -7.02 -4.14
CA ILE A 57 -4.75 -6.69 -3.80
C ILE A 57 -4.43 -5.19 -3.90
N GLY A 58 -5.19 -4.42 -4.66
CA GLY A 58 -4.96 -2.97 -4.84
C GLY A 58 -5.18 -2.18 -3.57
N VAL A 59 -6.12 -2.59 -2.73
CA VAL A 59 -6.40 -1.95 -1.44
C VAL A 59 -5.14 -1.86 -0.56
N TYR A 60 -4.27 -2.87 -0.57
CA TYR A 60 -3.01 -2.84 0.19
C TYR A 60 -2.02 -1.82 -0.38
N ALA A 61 -1.89 -1.75 -1.72
CA ALA A 61 -0.99 -0.79 -2.37
C ALA A 61 -1.44 0.66 -2.13
N LEU A 62 -2.74 0.94 -2.27
CA LEU A 62 -3.30 2.27 -2.01
C LEU A 62 -3.19 2.66 -0.54
N SER A 63 -3.37 1.72 0.39
CA SER A 63 -3.19 1.96 1.82
C SER A 63 -1.74 2.31 2.17
N PHE A 64 -0.77 1.61 1.55
CA PHE A 64 0.65 1.93 1.71
C PHE A 64 0.97 3.34 1.18
N ILE A 65 0.48 3.68 -0.01
CA ILE A 65 0.67 5.01 -0.61
C ILE A 65 0.08 6.09 0.31
N ARG A 66 -1.16 5.90 0.78
CA ARG A 66 -1.82 6.88 1.64
C ARG A 66 -1.13 7.04 3.00
N TRP A 67 -0.49 5.99 3.51
CA TRP A 67 0.27 6.05 4.76
C TRP A 67 1.48 6.97 4.67
N PHE A 68 2.17 6.99 3.53
CA PHE A 68 3.44 7.69 3.37
C PHE A 68 3.36 8.99 2.55
N MET A 69 2.25 9.27 1.87
CA MET A 69 1.99 10.57 1.25
C MET A 69 1.45 11.58 2.27
N ASP A 70 1.82 12.84 2.11
CA ASP A 70 1.41 13.93 2.99
C ASP A 70 -0.11 14.17 2.93
N SER A 71 -0.71 14.00 1.75
CA SER A 71 -2.16 14.09 1.54
C SER A 71 -2.69 13.03 0.59
N LYS A 72 -4.01 12.93 0.49
CA LYS A 72 -4.68 12.03 -0.46
C LYS A 72 -4.35 12.43 -1.90
N PRO A 73 -3.97 11.47 -2.78
CA PRO A 73 -3.93 11.73 -4.22
C PRO A 73 -5.25 12.27 -4.76
N ASP A 74 -5.18 13.34 -5.52
CA ASP A 74 -6.31 13.99 -6.20
C ASP A 74 -6.28 13.79 -7.72
N GLN A 75 -5.18 13.24 -8.26
CA GLN A 75 -5.04 12.84 -9.64
C GLN A 75 -4.79 11.34 -9.73
N LEU A 76 -5.59 10.65 -10.54
CA LEU A 76 -5.50 9.22 -10.78
C LEU A 76 -5.65 8.93 -12.27
N LEU A 77 -4.63 8.33 -12.87
CA LEU A 77 -4.67 7.75 -14.20
C LEU A 77 -4.57 6.24 -14.08
N SER A 78 -5.35 5.50 -14.83
CA SER A 78 -5.33 4.05 -14.79
C SER A 78 -5.36 3.42 -16.17
N GLN A 79 -4.79 2.21 -16.25
CA GLN A 79 -4.93 1.31 -17.38
C GLN A 79 -5.23 -0.09 -16.87
N VAL A 80 -6.22 -0.73 -17.47
CA VAL A 80 -6.73 -2.02 -17.04
C VAL A 80 -6.69 -3.03 -18.17
N LYS A 81 -6.24 -4.25 -17.87
CA LYS A 81 -6.52 -5.44 -18.66
C LYS A 81 -7.64 -6.21 -17.99
N ALA A 82 -8.78 -6.32 -18.66
CA ALA A 82 -9.91 -7.08 -18.16
C ALA A 82 -9.72 -8.59 -18.34
N ALA A 83 -10.17 -9.37 -17.37
CA ALA A 83 -10.42 -10.81 -17.51
C ALA A 83 -11.67 -11.07 -18.41
N PRO A 84 -11.90 -12.29 -18.90
CA PRO A 84 -13.10 -12.64 -19.67
C PRO A 84 -14.42 -12.33 -18.94
N THR A 85 -14.42 -12.27 -17.62
CA THR A 85 -15.57 -11.94 -16.77
C THR A 85 -15.80 -10.43 -16.61
N GLY A 86 -14.91 -9.60 -17.17
CA GLY A 86 -14.97 -8.15 -17.08
C GLY A 86 -14.45 -7.54 -15.79
N VAL A 87 -13.85 -8.34 -14.88
CA VAL A 87 -13.09 -7.79 -13.75
C VAL A 87 -11.67 -7.43 -14.19
N ASP A 88 -11.02 -6.53 -13.47
CA ASP A 88 -9.62 -6.17 -13.71
C ASP A 88 -8.69 -7.33 -13.33
N GLU A 89 -8.08 -7.96 -14.34
CA GLU A 89 -7.03 -8.98 -14.15
C GLU A 89 -5.70 -8.35 -13.83
N GLN A 90 -5.39 -7.26 -14.51
CA GLN A 90 -4.19 -6.43 -14.30
C GLN A 90 -4.61 -4.97 -14.25
N ALA A 91 -3.95 -4.21 -13.39
CA ALA A 91 -4.15 -2.77 -13.29
C ALA A 91 -2.81 -2.05 -13.10
N GLY A 92 -2.62 -0.98 -13.86
CA GLY A 92 -1.56 -0.01 -13.68
C GLY A 92 -2.16 1.33 -13.27
N LEU A 93 -1.60 1.99 -12.25
CA LEU A 93 -2.03 3.31 -11.81
C LEU A 93 -0.85 4.28 -11.74
N LEU A 94 -1.13 5.53 -12.05
CA LEU A 94 -0.29 6.68 -11.77
C LEU A 94 -1.10 7.67 -10.94
N LEU A 95 -0.58 8.03 -9.79
CA LEU A 95 -1.23 8.89 -8.80
C LEU A 95 -0.36 10.11 -8.53
N MET A 96 -0.97 11.25 -8.20
CA MET A 96 -0.29 12.43 -7.71
C MET A 96 -1.18 13.13 -6.67
N ASN A 97 -0.55 13.70 -5.63
CA ASN A 97 -1.25 14.53 -4.64
C ASN A 97 -0.98 16.02 -4.89
N PRO A 98 -1.67 16.95 -4.20
CA PRO A 98 -1.48 18.38 -4.35
C PRO A 98 -0.05 18.87 -4.06
N GLU A 99 0.70 18.17 -3.22
CA GLU A 99 2.10 18.47 -2.88
C GLU A 99 3.08 18.03 -3.97
N GLY A 100 2.61 17.37 -5.03
CA GLY A 100 3.40 16.89 -6.16
C GLY A 100 4.12 15.56 -5.91
N GLN A 101 3.81 14.87 -4.83
CA GLN A 101 4.29 13.50 -4.59
C GLN A 101 3.57 12.56 -5.56
N MET A 102 4.32 11.67 -6.22
CA MET A 102 3.77 10.73 -7.19
C MET A 102 3.82 9.29 -6.67
N ALA A 103 2.89 8.48 -7.17
CA ALA A 103 2.97 7.03 -6.95
C ALA A 103 2.61 6.23 -8.19
N THR A 104 3.24 5.06 -8.33
CA THR A 104 2.91 4.07 -9.35
C THR A 104 2.50 2.76 -8.69
N VAL A 105 1.50 2.10 -9.28
CA VAL A 105 1.03 0.78 -8.82
C VAL A 105 0.93 -0.16 -10.00
N MET A 106 1.48 -1.36 -9.88
CA MET A 106 1.30 -2.44 -10.84
C MET A 106 0.76 -3.69 -10.15
N LEU A 107 -0.44 -4.10 -10.55
CA LEU A 107 -1.17 -5.23 -9.99
C LEU A 107 -1.40 -6.31 -11.03
N SER A 108 -1.35 -7.58 -10.63
CA SER A 108 -1.79 -8.69 -11.47
C SER A 108 -2.33 -9.86 -10.65
N LEU A 109 -3.46 -10.42 -11.08
CA LEU A 109 -3.97 -11.70 -10.60
C LEU A 109 -3.52 -12.88 -11.49
N HIS A 110 -2.87 -12.62 -12.63
CA HIS A 110 -2.44 -13.66 -13.56
C HIS A 110 -0.93 -13.62 -13.90
N SER A 111 -0.17 -12.86 -13.09
CA SER A 111 1.30 -12.86 -13.13
C SER A 111 1.85 -12.78 -11.72
N LYS A 112 2.96 -13.51 -11.46
CA LYS A 112 3.65 -13.42 -10.17
C LYS A 112 4.62 -12.23 -10.18
N GLN A 113 4.53 -11.38 -9.15
CA GLN A 113 5.49 -10.32 -8.86
C GLN A 113 5.84 -10.35 -7.37
N PRO A 114 7.00 -9.83 -6.97
CA PRO A 114 7.25 -9.54 -5.56
C PRO A 114 6.20 -8.57 -5.01
N LYS A 115 5.80 -8.74 -3.76
CA LYS A 115 5.00 -7.73 -3.04
C LYS A 115 5.97 -6.69 -2.49
N LYS A 116 6.34 -5.72 -3.33
CA LYS A 116 7.36 -4.73 -3.02
C LYS A 116 6.76 -3.33 -3.01
N GLY A 117 7.06 -2.59 -1.94
CA GLY A 117 6.89 -1.15 -1.86
C GLY A 117 8.27 -0.47 -1.83
N MET A 118 8.38 0.68 -2.49
CA MET A 118 9.58 1.53 -2.41
C MET A 118 9.15 2.97 -2.22
N ILE A 119 9.79 3.65 -1.26
CA ILE A 119 9.60 5.06 -0.97
C ILE A 119 10.90 5.77 -1.34
N SER A 120 10.86 6.65 -2.35
CA SER A 120 12.01 7.42 -2.81
C SER A 120 11.94 8.83 -2.26
N CYS A 121 13.00 9.21 -1.55
CA CYS A 121 13.16 10.49 -0.90
C CYS A 121 14.33 11.27 -1.52
N GLU A 122 14.51 12.54 -1.13
CA GLU A 122 15.60 13.39 -1.65
C GLU A 122 17.01 12.86 -1.32
N LYS A 123 17.19 12.24 -0.15
CA LYS A 123 18.50 11.82 0.37
C LYS A 123 18.65 10.30 0.51
N GLY A 124 17.65 9.54 0.09
CA GLY A 124 17.67 8.09 0.21
C GLY A 124 16.40 7.44 -0.28
N TYR A 125 16.30 6.14 -0.07
CA TYR A 125 15.08 5.40 -0.35
C TYR A 125 14.89 4.24 0.63
N ILE A 126 13.65 3.81 0.78
CA ILE A 126 13.24 2.70 1.64
C ILE A 126 12.62 1.61 0.78
N GLU A 127 13.11 0.38 0.90
CA GLU A 127 12.56 -0.80 0.25
C GLU A 127 11.86 -1.70 1.27
N ILE A 128 10.64 -2.11 0.98
CA ILE A 128 9.84 -2.94 1.86
C ILE A 128 9.31 -4.13 1.05
N MET A 129 9.73 -5.34 1.44
CA MET A 129 9.23 -6.58 0.86
C MET A 129 8.04 -7.10 1.68
N GLU A 130 7.17 -7.90 1.03
CA GLU A 130 5.96 -8.48 1.65
C GLU A 130 5.11 -7.42 2.40
N TYR A 131 5.03 -6.23 1.82
CA TYR A 131 4.50 -5.03 2.44
C TYR A 131 3.09 -5.11 3.06
N PRO A 132 2.16 -6.03 2.69
CA PRO A 132 0.90 -6.10 3.43
C PRO A 132 1.04 -6.41 4.92
N ARG A 133 2.13 -7.11 5.30
CA ARG A 133 2.46 -7.46 6.70
C ARG A 133 3.96 -7.46 6.92
N ALA A 134 4.65 -6.42 6.46
CA ALA A 134 6.08 -6.29 6.65
C ALA A 134 6.44 -6.11 8.14
N TRP A 135 7.62 -6.58 8.50
CA TRP A 135 8.25 -6.38 9.81
C TRP A 135 9.70 -5.89 9.66
N GLU A 136 10.18 -5.81 8.41
CA GLU A 136 11.52 -5.37 8.05
C GLU A 136 11.45 -4.40 6.87
N ALA A 137 12.34 -3.41 6.86
CA ALA A 137 12.56 -2.49 5.75
C ALA A 137 14.06 -2.25 5.58
N ARG A 138 14.49 -1.99 4.35
CA ARG A 138 15.86 -1.62 4.01
C ARG A 138 15.90 -0.16 3.61
N ILE A 139 16.78 0.61 4.25
CA ILE A 139 17.00 2.03 3.96
C ILE A 139 18.36 2.17 3.30
N THR A 140 18.43 2.93 2.21
CA THR A 140 19.70 3.27 1.55
C THR A 140 19.85 4.79 1.54
N TYR A 141 21.00 5.29 2.02
CA TYR A 141 21.35 6.70 2.04
C TYR A 141 22.17 7.05 0.80
N VAL A 142 21.74 8.06 0.03
CA VAL A 142 22.36 8.41 -1.26
C VAL A 142 23.75 9.00 -1.06
N GLU A 143 23.95 9.81 -0.02
CA GLU A 143 25.22 10.52 0.22
C GLU A 143 26.38 9.56 0.52
N THR A 144 26.14 8.55 1.34
CA THR A 144 27.18 7.59 1.78
C THR A 144 27.14 6.27 1.03
N GLY A 145 26.02 5.93 0.42
CA GLY A 145 25.75 4.60 -0.15
C GLY A 145 25.48 3.53 0.92
N ASP A 146 25.48 3.91 2.19
CA ASP A 146 25.22 2.99 3.30
C ASP A 146 23.79 2.43 3.24
N THR A 147 23.66 1.22 3.74
CA THR A 147 22.37 0.54 3.84
C THR A 147 22.11 0.09 5.28
N GLU A 148 20.95 0.42 5.78
CA GLU A 148 20.46 0.02 7.10
C GLU A 148 19.24 -0.90 6.97
N VAL A 149 19.14 -1.89 7.85
CA VAL A 149 17.95 -2.73 7.98
C VAL A 149 17.24 -2.40 9.27
N VAL A 150 16.02 -1.91 9.14
CA VAL A 150 15.14 -1.56 10.27
C VAL A 150 14.14 -2.69 10.47
N ARG A 151 13.94 -3.12 11.72
CA ARG A 151 12.97 -4.15 12.10
C ARG A 151 12.06 -3.65 13.20
N ALA A 152 10.78 -4.00 13.13
CA ALA A 152 9.80 -3.75 14.18
C ALA A 152 8.55 -4.62 14.00
N GLY A 153 8.13 -5.28 15.07
CA GLY A 153 6.98 -6.19 15.06
C GLY A 153 7.29 -7.52 14.38
N GLU A 154 6.26 -8.33 14.23
CA GLU A 154 6.32 -9.67 13.64
C GLU A 154 5.12 -9.86 12.69
N ASN A 155 5.33 -10.54 11.56
CA ASN A 155 4.25 -10.84 10.60
C ASN A 155 3.12 -11.66 11.23
N ALA A 156 3.47 -12.62 12.11
CA ALA A 156 2.50 -13.49 12.77
C ALA A 156 1.52 -12.71 13.65
N ASP A 157 1.96 -11.59 14.22
CA ASP A 157 1.19 -10.78 15.17
C ASP A 157 0.35 -9.67 14.49
N ALA A 158 0.31 -9.63 13.15
CA ALA A 158 -0.35 -8.55 12.41
C ALA A 158 -1.79 -8.28 12.85
N LEU A 159 -2.57 -9.33 13.13
CA LEU A 159 -3.95 -9.18 13.62
C LEU A 159 -4.00 -8.80 15.09
N ALA A 160 -3.01 -9.19 15.90
CA ALA A 160 -2.93 -8.79 17.30
C ALA A 160 -2.67 -7.28 17.44
N TYR A 161 -1.80 -6.69 16.58
CA TYR A 161 -1.59 -5.24 16.55
C TYR A 161 -2.87 -4.48 16.18
N GLU A 162 -3.63 -4.99 15.21
CA GLU A 162 -4.90 -4.40 14.83
C GLU A 162 -5.94 -4.46 15.95
N LEU A 163 -6.04 -5.60 16.65
CA LEU A 163 -6.92 -5.75 17.81
C LEU A 163 -6.52 -4.82 18.96
N ALA A 164 -5.22 -4.69 19.23
CA ALA A 164 -4.72 -3.80 20.28
C ALA A 164 -5.06 -2.32 19.99
N ASP A 165 -4.93 -1.88 18.74
CA ASP A 165 -5.34 -0.53 18.34
C ASP A 165 -6.87 -0.36 18.39
N MET A 166 -7.65 -1.39 18.04
CA MET A 166 -9.11 -1.37 18.20
C MET A 166 -9.52 -1.23 19.67
N GLU A 167 -8.84 -1.94 20.58
CA GLU A 167 -9.08 -1.80 22.03
C GLU A 167 -8.80 -0.37 22.52
N LYS A 168 -7.73 0.27 22.04
CA LYS A 168 -7.42 1.68 22.34
C LYS A 168 -8.52 2.62 21.82
N ALA A 169 -9.01 2.38 20.59
CA ALA A 169 -10.08 3.18 20.01
C ALA A 169 -11.38 3.09 20.83
N ILE A 170 -11.74 1.89 21.30
CA ILE A 170 -12.89 1.69 22.21
C ILE A 170 -12.68 2.44 23.53
N ALA A 171 -11.43 2.57 24.00
CA ALA A 171 -11.07 3.31 25.19
C ALA A 171 -11.02 4.86 24.98
N GLY A 172 -11.23 5.34 23.74
CA GLY A 172 -11.32 6.75 23.41
C GLY A 172 -10.19 7.31 22.54
N ASP A 173 -9.22 6.49 22.10
CA ASP A 173 -8.17 6.86 21.16
C ASP A 173 -8.54 6.37 19.74
N GLU A 174 -9.51 7.05 19.11
CA GLU A 174 -9.98 6.68 17.78
C GLU A 174 -8.96 6.98 16.67
N GLU A 175 -8.01 7.88 16.89
CA GLU A 175 -7.01 8.30 15.90
C GLU A 175 -6.12 7.13 15.47
N CYS A 176 -5.84 6.17 16.37
CA CYS A 176 -5.03 4.98 16.09
C CYS A 176 -5.61 4.06 15.01
N MET A 177 -6.91 4.18 14.68
CA MET A 177 -7.58 3.39 13.64
C MET A 177 -7.43 3.96 12.22
N HIS A 178 -6.99 5.20 12.08
CA HIS A 178 -6.75 5.86 10.78
C HIS A 178 -7.94 5.77 9.81
N PHE A 179 -9.15 6.03 10.29
CA PHE A 179 -10.39 5.92 9.49
C PHE A 179 -10.38 6.85 8.28
N GLU A 180 -9.76 8.03 8.38
CA GLU A 180 -9.61 8.94 7.24
C GLU A 180 -8.83 8.29 6.11
N TYR A 181 -7.72 7.60 6.41
CA TYR A 181 -6.94 6.90 5.40
C TYR A 181 -7.74 5.78 4.73
N THR A 182 -8.53 5.05 5.50
CA THR A 182 -9.44 4.03 4.94
C THR A 182 -10.45 4.66 3.99
N LYS A 183 -11.04 5.79 4.36
CA LYS A 183 -11.97 6.54 3.50
C LYS A 183 -11.30 7.01 2.21
N ASP A 184 -10.12 7.62 2.32
CA ASP A 184 -9.33 8.07 1.17
C ASP A 184 -9.04 6.93 0.19
N VAL A 185 -8.69 5.75 0.70
CA VAL A 185 -8.45 4.55 -0.13
C VAL A 185 -9.73 4.10 -0.83
N MET A 186 -10.88 4.10 -0.15
CA MET A 186 -12.16 3.77 -0.76
C MET A 186 -12.56 4.78 -1.85
N ASP A 187 -12.27 6.06 -1.66
CA ASP A 187 -12.49 7.10 -2.65
C ASP A 187 -11.63 6.85 -3.90
N MET A 188 -10.33 6.58 -3.74
CA MET A 188 -9.42 6.24 -4.85
C MET A 188 -9.87 4.97 -5.60
N MET A 189 -10.28 3.93 -4.89
CA MET A 189 -10.82 2.71 -5.52
C MET A 189 -12.13 2.97 -6.27
N THR A 190 -12.94 3.89 -5.80
CA THR A 190 -14.17 4.30 -6.47
C THR A 190 -13.87 5.08 -7.74
N GLU A 191 -12.86 5.97 -7.71
CA GLU A 191 -12.41 6.72 -8.89
C GLU A 191 -11.82 5.79 -9.95
N PHE A 192 -10.97 4.84 -9.56
CA PHE A 192 -10.45 3.80 -10.45
C PHE A 192 -11.56 3.05 -11.21
N ARG A 193 -12.70 2.79 -10.58
CA ARG A 193 -13.82 2.08 -11.22
C ARG A 193 -14.60 2.91 -12.24
N LYS A 194 -14.41 4.23 -12.25
CA LYS A 194 -15.05 5.14 -13.21
C LYS A 194 -14.17 5.40 -14.43
N SER A 195 -12.86 5.21 -14.30
CA SER A 195 -11.88 5.36 -15.39
C SER A 195 -11.80 4.11 -16.26
#